data_713823a56d33f015afb4b15b2a5aea62
#
_entry.id   713823a56d33f015afb4b15b2a5aea62
#
_cell.length_a   1.000
_cell.length_b   1.000
_cell.length_c   1.000
_cell.angle_alpha   90.00
_cell.angle_beta   90.00
_cell.angle_gamma   90.00
#
_symmetry.space_group_name_H-M   'P 1'
#
loop_
_entity.id
_entity.type
_entity.pdbx_description
1 polymer ?
#
loop_
_entity_poly.entity_id
_entity_poly.type
_entity_poly.pdbx_seq_one_letter_code
_entity_poly.pdbx_strand_id
1 'polypeptide(L)'
;MEQWEMMAKMVKEFYLAFKQEEFLNKDMTEERGHLRDLLLMEEKTEYMKAEIENDTVGKLDAVVDMTYVYIGTLLERCKGNVDLVARILYFDSVDSELIGILNKIEKNNFNGIFLTAFKEVHRSNMTKLDKNGQPVYYMKGPKKGKIAKSELFEEPKLKEIIEGEDKIETSDYLQ
;
A
#
# COMPACT_ATOMS: atom_id res chain seq x y z
N MET A 1 2.64 8.25 15.07
CA MET A 1 3.89 8.51 14.29
C MET A 1 4.67 7.22 14.04
N GLU A 2 4.89 6.37 15.01
CA GLU A 2 5.64 5.10 14.88
C GLU A 2 5.09 4.15 13.80
N GLN A 3 3.77 4.00 13.71
CA GLN A 3 3.15 3.16 12.65
C GLN A 3 3.43 3.69 11.24
N TRP A 4 3.36 5.01 11.05
CA TRP A 4 3.65 5.64 9.75
C TRP A 4 5.12 5.48 9.36
N GLU A 5 6.02 5.59 10.33
CA GLU A 5 7.44 5.35 10.11
C GLU A 5 7.71 3.90 9.70
N MET A 6 7.05 2.94 10.36
CA MET A 6 7.15 1.52 10.01
C MET A 6 6.64 1.25 8.59
N MET A 7 5.48 1.77 8.22
CA MET A 7 4.94 1.62 6.87
C MET A 7 5.84 2.28 5.82
N ALA A 8 6.39 3.46 6.08
CA ALA A 8 7.32 4.11 5.18
C ALA A 8 8.64 3.32 5.00
N LYS A 9 9.14 2.68 6.07
CA LYS A 9 10.30 1.77 6.00
C LYS A 9 10.02 0.57 5.10
N MET A 10 8.86 -0.07 5.24
CA MET A 10 8.46 -1.20 4.40
C MET A 10 8.35 -0.81 2.92
N VAL A 11 7.73 0.34 2.61
CA VAL A 11 7.66 0.80 1.22
C VAL A 11 9.05 1.13 0.68
N LYS A 12 9.94 1.73 1.48
CA LYS A 12 11.33 1.97 1.08
C LYS A 12 12.08 0.65 0.81
N GLU A 13 11.88 -0.38 1.65
CA GLU A 13 12.43 -1.72 1.43
C GLU A 13 12.01 -2.28 0.07
N PHE A 14 10.74 -2.13 -0.29
CA PHE A 14 10.24 -2.52 -1.61
C PHE A 14 10.99 -1.81 -2.75
N TYR A 15 11.21 -0.48 -2.65
CA TYR A 15 11.99 0.26 -3.66
C TYR A 15 13.39 -0.31 -3.84
N LEU A 16 14.07 -0.63 -2.74
CA LEU A 16 15.43 -1.18 -2.77
C LEU A 16 15.43 -2.61 -3.35
N ALA A 17 14.54 -3.47 -2.90
CA ALA A 17 14.43 -4.85 -3.39
C ALA A 17 14.11 -4.91 -4.90
N PHE A 18 13.27 -3.99 -5.38
CA PHE A 18 12.87 -3.90 -6.78
C PHE A 18 13.77 -3.01 -7.65
N LYS A 19 14.96 -2.63 -7.14
CA LYS A 19 15.96 -1.83 -7.85
C LYS A 19 15.41 -0.49 -8.37
N GLN A 20 14.54 0.12 -7.59
CA GLN A 20 13.92 1.41 -7.88
C GLN A 20 14.49 2.56 -7.03
N GLU A 21 15.64 2.36 -6.38
CA GLU A 21 16.30 3.35 -5.53
C GLU A 21 16.65 4.65 -6.27
N GLU A 22 16.79 4.60 -7.59
CA GLU A 22 17.04 5.80 -8.38
C GLU A 22 15.92 6.84 -8.22
N PHE A 23 14.67 6.41 -8.06
CA PHE A 23 13.53 7.31 -7.86
C PHE A 23 13.52 7.96 -6.46
N LEU A 24 14.23 7.37 -5.51
CA LEU A 24 14.43 7.93 -4.17
C LEU A 24 15.56 8.96 -4.10
N ASN A 25 16.34 9.12 -5.17
CA ASN A 25 17.54 9.97 -5.17
C ASN A 25 17.47 11.12 -6.18
N LYS A 26 16.42 11.16 -7.01
CA LYS A 26 16.21 12.17 -8.06
C LYS A 26 14.96 12.99 -7.78
N ASP A 27 14.85 14.15 -8.43
CA ASP A 27 13.59 14.86 -8.48
C ASP A 27 12.59 14.09 -9.35
N MET A 28 11.35 14.06 -8.89
CA MET A 28 10.27 13.39 -9.63
C MET A 28 10.01 14.12 -10.94
N THR A 29 10.12 13.41 -12.07
CA THR A 29 9.75 13.94 -13.38
C THR A 29 8.23 14.01 -13.53
N GLU A 30 7.74 14.83 -14.46
CA GLU A 30 6.30 14.89 -14.77
C GLU A 30 5.74 13.53 -15.19
N GLU A 31 6.46 12.80 -16.05
CA GLU A 31 6.09 11.45 -16.48
C GLU A 31 5.99 10.48 -15.29
N ARG A 32 6.95 10.55 -14.35
CA ARG A 32 6.92 9.72 -13.14
C ARG A 32 5.76 10.10 -12.25
N GLY A 33 5.49 11.38 -12.06
CA GLY A 33 4.34 11.88 -11.32
C GLY A 33 3.03 11.36 -11.91
N HIS A 34 2.86 11.47 -13.22
CA HIS A 34 1.69 10.94 -13.92
C HIS A 34 1.52 9.41 -13.71
N LEU A 35 2.60 8.64 -13.75
CA LEU A 35 2.55 7.20 -13.45
C LEU A 35 2.07 6.95 -12.01
N ARG A 36 2.53 7.74 -11.04
CA ARG A 36 2.09 7.62 -9.63
C ARG A 36 0.61 7.92 -9.46
N ASP A 37 0.11 8.94 -10.17
CA ASP A 37 -1.31 9.29 -10.17
C ASP A 37 -2.17 8.18 -10.79
N LEU A 38 -1.72 7.57 -11.90
CA LEU A 38 -2.41 6.45 -12.51
C LEU A 38 -2.48 5.21 -11.60
N LEU A 39 -1.40 4.91 -10.88
CA LEU A 39 -1.38 3.83 -9.90
C LEU A 39 -2.43 4.08 -8.79
N LEU A 40 -2.42 5.28 -8.21
CA LEU A 40 -3.39 5.63 -7.17
C LEU A 40 -4.84 5.60 -7.67
N MET A 41 -5.08 6.00 -8.93
CA MET A 41 -6.40 5.98 -9.56
C MET A 41 -6.89 4.53 -9.77
N GLU A 42 -5.99 3.60 -10.10
CA GLU A 42 -6.28 2.16 -10.22
C GLU A 42 -6.81 1.62 -8.89
N GLU A 43 -6.11 1.88 -7.78
CA GLU A 43 -6.52 1.43 -6.45
C GLU A 43 -7.84 2.08 -5.96
N LYS A 44 -8.05 3.36 -6.29
CA LYS A 44 -9.34 4.01 -6.03
C LYS A 44 -10.49 3.36 -6.79
N THR A 45 -10.25 2.92 -8.02
CA THR A 45 -11.25 2.23 -8.84
C THR A 45 -11.56 0.84 -8.28
N GLU A 46 -10.54 0.13 -7.81
CA GLU A 46 -10.70 -1.17 -7.15
C GLU A 46 -11.51 -1.03 -5.84
N TYR A 47 -11.23 0.00 -5.04
CA TYR A 47 -12.03 0.30 -3.85
C TYR A 47 -13.51 0.55 -4.19
N MET A 48 -13.79 1.39 -5.21
CA MET A 48 -15.18 1.68 -5.62
C MET A 48 -15.91 0.41 -6.07
N LYS A 49 -15.24 -0.46 -6.79
CA LYS A 49 -15.79 -1.75 -7.21
C LYS A 49 -16.13 -2.63 -6.00
N ALA A 50 -15.17 -2.79 -5.08
CA ALA A 50 -15.36 -3.56 -3.84
C ALA A 50 -16.48 -2.97 -2.96
N GLU A 51 -16.65 -1.64 -2.96
CA GLU A 51 -17.76 -0.98 -2.24
C GLU A 51 -19.11 -1.31 -2.86
N ILE A 52 -19.26 -1.31 -4.18
CA ILE A 52 -20.48 -1.69 -4.90
C ILE A 52 -20.81 -3.17 -4.66
N GLU A 53 -19.81 -4.03 -4.65
CA GLU A 53 -19.94 -5.48 -4.46
C GLU A 53 -20.11 -5.89 -2.99
N ASN A 54 -20.01 -4.93 -2.04
CA ASN A 54 -19.95 -5.18 -0.59
C ASN A 54 -18.83 -6.15 -0.18
N ASP A 55 -17.72 -6.16 -0.94
CA ASP A 55 -16.55 -6.97 -0.67
C ASP A 55 -15.64 -6.30 0.37
N THR A 56 -15.72 -6.75 1.61
CA THR A 56 -14.91 -6.21 2.71
C THR A 56 -13.43 -6.50 2.54
N VAL A 57 -13.07 -7.66 2.02
CA VAL A 57 -11.67 -8.04 1.75
C VAL A 57 -11.09 -7.14 0.65
N GLY A 58 -11.80 -6.99 -0.46
CA GLY A 58 -11.41 -6.10 -1.56
C GLY A 58 -11.32 -4.63 -1.13
N LYS A 59 -12.21 -4.16 -0.24
CA LYS A 59 -12.10 -2.80 0.32
C LYS A 59 -10.83 -2.63 1.16
N LEU A 60 -10.48 -3.61 2.00
CA LEU A 60 -9.27 -3.56 2.81
C LEU A 60 -8.03 -3.58 1.93
N ASP A 61 -7.96 -4.48 0.95
CA ASP A 61 -6.85 -4.57 -0.01
C ASP A 61 -6.63 -3.25 -0.72
N ALA A 62 -7.66 -2.70 -1.35
CA ALA A 62 -7.58 -1.44 -2.08
C ALA A 62 -7.17 -0.25 -1.19
N VAL A 63 -7.65 -0.15 0.06
CA VAL A 63 -7.25 0.93 0.97
C VAL A 63 -5.78 0.79 1.40
N VAL A 64 -5.31 -0.44 1.62
CA VAL A 64 -3.90 -0.70 1.91
C VAL A 64 -3.03 -0.36 0.71
N ASP A 65 -3.41 -0.77 -0.50
CA ASP A 65 -2.66 -0.49 -1.72
C ASP A 65 -2.67 1.02 -2.07
N MET A 66 -3.79 1.73 -1.89
CA MET A 66 -3.79 3.21 -1.95
C MET A 66 -2.75 3.82 -1.01
N THR A 67 -2.69 3.34 0.23
CA THR A 67 -1.73 3.83 1.23
C THR A 67 -0.30 3.51 0.82
N TYR A 68 -0.06 2.31 0.30
CA TYR A 68 1.24 1.86 -0.18
C TYR A 68 1.74 2.73 -1.34
N VAL A 69 0.88 2.99 -2.32
CA VAL A 69 1.17 3.89 -3.46
C VAL A 69 1.41 5.30 -2.95
N TYR A 70 0.56 5.84 -2.08
CA TYR A 70 0.69 7.20 -1.56
C TYR A 70 2.00 7.40 -0.79
N ILE A 71 2.36 6.48 0.12
CA ILE A 71 3.65 6.51 0.84
C ILE A 71 4.83 6.46 -0.15
N GLY A 72 4.74 5.62 -1.18
CA GLY A 72 5.76 5.56 -2.23
C GLY A 72 5.92 6.91 -2.95
N THR A 73 4.82 7.60 -3.25
CA THR A 73 4.85 8.95 -3.84
C THR A 73 5.54 9.96 -2.93
N LEU A 74 5.24 9.92 -1.62
CA LEU A 74 5.90 10.77 -0.63
C LEU A 74 7.40 10.44 -0.50
N LEU A 75 7.77 9.16 -0.51
CA LEU A 75 9.19 8.77 -0.47
C LEU A 75 9.97 9.30 -1.66
N GLU A 76 9.41 9.24 -2.87
CA GLU A 76 10.05 9.82 -4.05
C GLU A 76 10.20 11.35 -3.93
N ARG A 77 9.13 12.06 -3.49
CA ARG A 77 9.16 13.52 -3.27
C ARG A 77 10.13 13.93 -2.15
N CYS A 78 10.23 13.12 -1.12
CA CYS A 78 11.11 13.35 0.04
C CYS A 78 12.51 12.71 -0.10
N LYS A 79 12.89 12.25 -1.30
CA LYS A 79 14.20 11.64 -1.59
C LYS A 79 14.56 10.52 -0.60
N GLY A 80 13.62 9.62 -0.37
CA GLY A 80 13.78 8.45 0.49
C GLY A 80 13.89 8.76 1.99
N ASN A 81 13.58 9.99 2.42
CA ASN A 81 13.63 10.38 3.83
C ASN A 81 12.38 9.87 4.58
N VAL A 82 12.51 8.71 5.22
CA VAL A 82 11.44 8.03 5.96
C VAL A 82 10.88 8.90 7.10
N ASP A 83 11.76 9.56 7.86
CA ASP A 83 11.34 10.39 9.00
C ASP A 83 10.48 11.58 8.55
N LEU A 84 10.88 12.23 7.46
CA LEU A 84 10.09 13.32 6.88
C LEU A 84 8.72 12.82 6.38
N VAL A 85 8.67 11.67 5.70
CA VAL A 85 7.43 11.05 5.26
C VAL A 85 6.52 10.73 6.44
N ALA A 86 7.05 10.12 7.50
CA ALA A 86 6.28 9.81 8.71
C ALA A 86 5.70 11.06 9.39
N ARG A 87 6.45 12.17 9.39
CA ARG A 87 5.97 13.46 9.91
C ARG A 87 4.87 14.05 9.04
N ILE A 88 5.01 14.03 7.72
CA ILE A 88 3.95 14.47 6.79
C ILE A 88 2.66 13.67 7.07
N LEU A 89 2.73 12.35 7.09
CA LEU A 89 1.58 11.47 7.33
C LEU A 89 0.92 11.69 8.71
N TYR A 90 1.70 12.10 9.70
CA TYR A 90 1.19 12.31 11.05
C TYR A 90 0.60 13.71 11.27
N PHE A 91 1.18 14.74 10.66
CA PHE A 91 0.82 16.14 10.91
C PHE A 91 0.01 16.81 9.80
N ASP A 92 0.04 16.24 8.58
CA ASP A 92 -0.67 16.85 7.44
C ASP A 92 -2.17 16.53 7.51
N SER A 93 -2.93 17.52 7.95
CA SER A 93 -4.39 17.45 8.04
C SER A 93 -5.10 18.10 6.85
N VAL A 94 -4.35 18.53 5.83
CA VAL A 94 -4.90 19.26 4.66
C VAL A 94 -4.74 18.47 3.35
N ASP A 95 -3.90 17.45 3.29
CA ASP A 95 -3.75 16.64 2.09
C ASP A 95 -5.01 15.79 1.83
N SER A 96 -5.70 16.12 0.73
CA SER A 96 -6.98 15.49 0.39
C SER A 96 -6.88 13.98 0.12
N GLU A 97 -5.72 13.50 -0.36
CA GLU A 97 -5.50 12.08 -0.60
C GLU A 97 -5.37 11.32 0.72
N LEU A 98 -4.57 11.85 1.65
CA LEU A 98 -4.43 11.27 2.98
C LEU A 98 -5.75 11.24 3.73
N ILE A 99 -6.49 12.37 3.72
CA ILE A 99 -7.83 12.45 4.34
C ILE A 99 -8.76 11.41 3.71
N GLY A 100 -8.76 11.27 2.39
CA GLY A 100 -9.57 10.29 1.68
C GLY A 100 -9.26 8.84 2.07
N ILE A 101 -8.00 8.51 2.31
CA ILE A 101 -7.56 7.19 2.78
C ILE A 101 -8.01 6.97 4.23
N LEU A 102 -7.75 7.91 5.14
CA LEU A 102 -8.12 7.82 6.55
C LEU A 102 -9.63 7.65 6.74
N ASN A 103 -10.44 8.41 5.98
CA ASN A 103 -11.90 8.28 6.00
C ASN A 103 -12.38 6.88 5.56
N LYS A 104 -11.70 6.22 4.62
CA LYS A 104 -12.04 4.86 4.20
C LYS A 104 -11.67 3.83 5.26
N ILE A 105 -10.54 4.01 5.95
CA ILE A 105 -10.13 3.16 7.08
C ILE A 105 -11.17 3.25 8.19
N GLU A 106 -11.56 4.45 8.59
CA GLU A 106 -12.55 4.69 9.64
C GLU A 106 -13.95 4.18 9.26
N LYS A 107 -14.43 4.53 8.06
CA LYS A 107 -15.76 4.14 7.54
C LYS A 107 -15.97 2.62 7.56
N ASN A 108 -14.92 1.84 7.33
CA ASN A 108 -14.99 0.39 7.27
C ASN A 108 -14.50 -0.32 8.55
N ASN A 109 -14.24 0.45 9.64
CA ASN A 109 -13.72 -0.06 10.92
C ASN A 109 -12.38 -0.82 10.80
N PHE A 110 -11.49 -0.41 9.88
CA PHE A 110 -10.21 -1.09 9.66
C PHE A 110 -9.11 -0.64 10.63
N ASN A 111 -9.36 0.33 11.53
CA ASN A 111 -8.34 0.92 12.39
C ASN A 111 -7.54 -0.12 13.20
N GLY A 112 -8.21 -1.15 13.76
CA GLY A 112 -7.57 -2.19 14.57
C GLY A 112 -6.66 -3.13 13.78
N ILE A 113 -7.02 -3.43 12.52
CA ILE A 113 -6.32 -4.40 11.67
C ILE A 113 -5.43 -3.76 10.61
N PHE A 114 -5.52 -2.46 10.39
CA PHE A 114 -4.90 -1.79 9.23
C PHE A 114 -3.40 -2.03 9.14
N LEU A 115 -2.67 -1.87 10.24
CA LEU A 115 -1.22 -2.11 10.25
C LEU A 115 -0.87 -3.58 9.97
N THR A 116 -1.68 -4.51 10.48
CA THR A 116 -1.49 -5.95 10.23
C THR A 116 -1.74 -6.27 8.76
N ALA A 117 -2.80 -5.71 8.18
CA ALA A 117 -3.09 -5.83 6.75
C ALA A 117 -1.99 -5.21 5.88
N PHE A 118 -1.47 -4.04 6.25
CA PHE A 118 -0.37 -3.40 5.55
C PHE A 118 0.90 -4.26 5.55
N LYS A 119 1.25 -4.88 6.67
CA LYS A 119 2.37 -5.81 6.77
C LYS A 119 2.18 -7.02 5.86
N GLU A 120 0.97 -7.56 5.81
CA GLU A 120 0.65 -8.72 4.98
C GLU A 120 0.69 -8.38 3.48
N VAL A 121 0.14 -7.23 3.07
CA VAL A 121 0.27 -6.72 1.69
C VAL A 121 1.74 -6.47 1.34
N HIS A 122 2.53 -5.92 2.26
CA HIS A 122 3.97 -5.77 2.05
C HIS A 122 4.66 -7.14 1.86
N ARG A 123 4.36 -8.14 2.71
CA ARG A 123 4.86 -9.50 2.53
C ARG A 123 4.50 -10.05 1.15
N SER A 124 3.24 -9.93 0.75
CA SER A 124 2.75 -10.33 -0.57
C SER A 124 3.49 -9.61 -1.70
N ASN A 125 3.65 -8.29 -1.60
CA ASN A 125 4.38 -7.50 -2.58
C ASN A 125 5.83 -7.97 -2.75
N MET A 126 6.51 -8.36 -1.68
CA MET A 126 7.89 -8.88 -1.74
C MET A 126 7.99 -10.23 -2.47
N THR A 127 6.91 -11.02 -2.53
CA THR A 127 6.88 -12.27 -3.32
C THR A 127 6.73 -12.05 -4.83
N LYS A 128 6.60 -10.80 -5.29
CA LYS A 128 6.65 -10.47 -6.72
C LYS A 128 8.05 -10.60 -7.33
N LEU A 129 9.10 -10.74 -6.50
CA LEU A 129 10.45 -11.06 -6.98
C LEU A 129 10.49 -12.50 -7.51
N ASP A 130 11.33 -12.73 -8.54
CA ASP A 130 11.56 -14.08 -9.04
C ASP A 130 12.43 -14.93 -8.10
N LYS A 131 12.66 -16.18 -8.44
CA LYS A 131 13.50 -17.13 -7.67
C LYS A 131 14.94 -16.68 -7.46
N ASN A 132 15.42 -15.69 -8.23
CA ASN A 132 16.75 -15.12 -8.11
C ASN A 132 16.74 -13.78 -7.37
N GLY A 133 15.60 -13.39 -6.77
CA GLY A 133 15.41 -12.09 -6.12
C GLY A 133 15.42 -10.91 -7.10
N GLN A 134 15.02 -11.13 -8.36
CA GLN A 134 14.99 -10.09 -9.37
C GLN A 134 13.57 -9.61 -9.64
N PRO A 135 13.35 -8.30 -9.85
CA PRO A 135 12.05 -7.78 -10.26
C PRO A 135 11.68 -8.25 -11.66
N VAL A 136 10.43 -8.64 -11.84
CA VAL A 136 9.84 -8.95 -13.14
C VAL A 136 8.96 -7.76 -13.57
N TYR A 137 9.06 -7.34 -14.83
CA TYR A 137 8.29 -6.21 -15.35
C TYR A 137 7.45 -6.61 -16.55
N TYR A 138 6.29 -5.98 -16.71
CA TYR A 138 5.53 -6.10 -17.95
C TYR A 138 6.30 -5.42 -19.09
N MET A 139 6.65 -6.19 -20.10
CA MET A 139 7.47 -5.73 -21.24
C MET A 139 6.64 -5.08 -22.34
N LYS A 140 5.32 -5.30 -22.39
CA LYS A 140 4.42 -4.86 -23.46
C LYS A 140 3.03 -4.48 -22.92
N GLY A 141 2.24 -3.79 -23.76
CA GLY A 141 0.86 -3.44 -23.45
C GLY A 141 0.70 -2.26 -22.48
N PRO A 142 -0.52 -2.00 -22.02
CA PRO A 142 -0.83 -0.84 -21.17
C PRO A 142 -0.16 -0.88 -19.80
N LYS A 143 0.30 -2.05 -19.35
CA LYS A 143 1.02 -2.23 -18.08
C LYS A 143 2.55 -2.20 -18.24
N LYS A 144 3.09 -1.86 -19.42
CA LYS A 144 4.53 -1.81 -19.67
C LYS A 144 5.25 -0.97 -18.60
N GLY A 145 6.32 -1.54 -18.02
CA GLY A 145 7.11 -0.90 -16.98
C GLY A 145 6.57 -1.05 -15.55
N LYS A 146 5.34 -1.57 -15.36
CA LYS A 146 4.86 -1.96 -14.03
C LYS A 146 5.53 -3.27 -13.60
N ILE A 147 5.68 -3.44 -12.29
CA ILE A 147 6.12 -4.70 -11.69
C ILE A 147 5.04 -5.76 -11.96
N ALA A 148 5.47 -6.91 -12.46
CA ALA A 148 4.62 -8.06 -12.72
C ALA A 148 4.67 -9.05 -11.54
N LYS A 149 3.62 -9.86 -11.40
CA LYS A 149 3.63 -10.99 -10.47
C LYS A 149 4.59 -12.06 -11.02
N SER A 150 5.53 -12.51 -10.21
CA SER A 150 6.42 -13.63 -10.52
C SER A 150 5.71 -14.98 -10.35
N GLU A 151 6.39 -16.07 -10.66
CA GLU A 151 5.94 -17.44 -10.36
C GLU A 151 5.84 -17.76 -8.86
N LEU A 152 6.50 -16.95 -8.02
CA LEU A 152 6.49 -17.08 -6.56
C LEU A 152 5.47 -16.18 -5.88
N PHE A 153 4.67 -15.45 -6.66
CA PHE A 153 3.72 -14.50 -6.10
C PHE A 153 2.65 -15.21 -5.25
N GLU A 154 2.48 -14.72 -4.04
CA GLU A 154 1.45 -15.15 -3.11
C GLU A 154 0.50 -13.99 -2.83
N GLU A 155 -0.79 -14.21 -3.01
CA GLU A 155 -1.82 -13.22 -2.64
C GLU A 155 -1.79 -12.92 -1.14
N PRO A 156 -2.16 -11.69 -0.72
CA PRO A 156 -2.23 -11.35 0.69
C PRO A 156 -3.42 -12.06 1.38
N LYS A 157 -3.20 -12.54 2.61
CA LYS A 157 -4.17 -13.29 3.40
C LYS A 157 -5.08 -12.37 4.23
N LEU A 158 -5.69 -11.39 3.59
CA LEU A 158 -6.49 -10.36 4.27
C LEU A 158 -7.78 -10.90 4.89
N LYS A 159 -8.37 -11.94 4.30
CA LYS A 159 -9.56 -12.60 4.85
C LYS A 159 -9.29 -13.16 6.25
N GLU A 160 -8.14 -13.80 6.45
CA GLU A 160 -7.75 -14.36 7.75
C GLU A 160 -7.59 -13.28 8.82
N ILE A 161 -7.14 -12.07 8.42
CA ILE A 161 -6.98 -10.93 9.32
C ILE A 161 -8.34 -10.41 9.78
N ILE A 162 -9.29 -10.22 8.86
CA ILE A 162 -10.66 -9.79 9.16
C ILE A 162 -11.36 -10.82 10.08
N GLU A 163 -11.31 -12.11 9.72
CA GLU A 163 -11.94 -13.18 10.51
C GLU A 163 -11.29 -13.36 11.90
N GLY A 164 -10.03 -12.97 12.05
CA GLY A 164 -9.30 -12.99 13.32
C GLY A 164 -9.77 -11.92 14.29
N GLU A 165 -10.14 -10.73 13.80
CA GLU A 165 -10.67 -9.63 14.62
C GLU A 165 -12.10 -9.95 15.11
N ASP A 166 -12.95 -10.50 14.25
CA ASP A 166 -14.31 -10.94 14.62
C ASP A 166 -14.31 -11.91 15.82
N LYS A 167 -13.25 -12.71 15.97
CA LYS A 167 -13.12 -13.65 17.12
C LYS A 167 -12.68 -12.98 18.41
N ILE A 168 -11.93 -11.87 18.33
CA ILE A 168 -11.49 -11.10 19.51
C ILE A 168 -12.67 -10.30 20.05
N GLU A 169 -13.41 -9.59 19.21
CA GLU A 169 -14.58 -8.82 19.63
C GLU A 169 -15.66 -9.69 20.31
N THR A 170 -15.88 -10.91 19.81
CA THR A 170 -16.87 -11.83 20.41
C THR A 170 -16.41 -12.44 21.73
N SER A 171 -15.11 -12.53 22.01
CA SER A 171 -14.58 -13.06 23.26
C SER A 171 -14.65 -12.06 24.43
N ASP A 172 -14.59 -10.77 24.15
CA ASP A 172 -14.60 -9.70 25.17
C ASP A 172 -16.01 -9.43 25.72
N TYR A 173 -17.07 -9.89 25.04
CA TYR A 173 -18.47 -9.77 25.49
C TYR A 173 -18.98 -10.98 26.28
N LEU A 174 -18.16 -12.03 26.45
CA LEU A 174 -18.54 -13.29 27.12
C LEU A 174 -17.81 -13.52 28.46
N GLN A 175 -17.17 -12.49 29.02
CA GLN A 175 -16.63 -12.45 30.37
C GLN A 175 -17.41 -11.42 31.21
#